data_4accafdd6f60efd7862317bf2248a9c3
#
_entry.id   4accafdd6f60efd7862317bf2248a9c3
#
_cell.length_a   1.000
_cell.length_b   1.000
_cell.length_c   1.000
_cell.angle_alpha   90.00
_cell.angle_beta   90.00
_cell.angle_gamma   90.00
#
_symmetry.space_group_name_H-M   'P 1'
#
loop_
_entity.id
_entity.type
_entity.pdbx_description
1 polymer ?
#
loop_
_entity_poly.entity_id
_entity_poly.type
_entity_poly.pdbx_seq_one_letter_code
_entity_poly.pdbx_strand_id
1 'polypeptide(L)'
;MVNPRKAYPVDPGLIPVYERSGRPNVGHALETTIFLELERRGYEAEYVRTAEGHEVDFLAFAPGRQSLLLQVCADVYDPDTYEREVRALLAASEKQKKARALLLTLESTPPRPALPSPLEWRWAGDWLLGKEE
;
A
#
# COMPACT_ATOMS: atom_id res chain seq x y z
N MET A 1 14.13 -8.61 -7.41
CA MET A 1 13.36 -8.00 -6.37
C MET A 1 11.98 -7.56 -6.82
N VAL A 2 11.88 -6.97 -7.98
CA VAL A 2 10.57 -6.62 -8.50
C VAL A 2 9.97 -7.81 -9.20
N ASN A 3 8.69 -8.05 -8.96
CA ASN A 3 7.99 -9.20 -9.49
C ASN A 3 6.92 -8.77 -10.48
N PRO A 4 6.32 -9.72 -11.19
CA PRO A 4 5.20 -9.37 -12.07
C PRO A 4 4.13 -8.62 -11.31
N ARG A 5 3.41 -7.78 -12.03
CA ARG A 5 2.34 -7.01 -11.42
C ARG A 5 1.25 -7.92 -10.91
N LYS A 6 0.62 -7.51 -9.82
CA LYS A 6 -0.59 -8.16 -9.36
C LYS A 6 -1.70 -7.93 -10.38
N ALA A 7 -2.62 -8.89 -10.46
CA ALA A 7 -3.81 -8.72 -11.29
C ALA A 7 -4.89 -8.03 -10.48
N TYR A 8 -5.38 -6.90 -10.98
CA TYR A 8 -6.40 -6.12 -10.28
C TYR A 8 -7.65 -6.02 -11.13
N PRO A 9 -8.84 -6.27 -10.56
CA PRO A 9 -10.08 -6.02 -11.31
C PRO A 9 -10.28 -4.54 -11.54
N VAL A 10 -10.96 -4.22 -12.63
CA VAL A 10 -11.20 -2.83 -12.98
C VAL A 10 -12.13 -2.15 -11.97
N ASP A 11 -13.11 -2.89 -11.48
CA ASP A 11 -14.12 -2.33 -10.57
C ASP A 11 -13.96 -2.95 -9.19
N PRO A 12 -13.47 -2.17 -8.22
CA PRO A 12 -13.29 -2.71 -6.87
C PRO A 12 -14.58 -3.22 -6.24
N GLY A 13 -15.73 -2.73 -6.67
CA GLY A 13 -17.01 -3.18 -6.15
C GLY A 13 -17.32 -4.62 -6.46
N LEU A 14 -16.63 -5.22 -7.43
CA LEU A 14 -16.84 -6.63 -7.75
C LEU A 14 -16.07 -7.58 -6.84
N ILE A 15 -15.11 -7.07 -6.11
CA ILE A 15 -14.22 -7.91 -5.29
C ILE A 15 -14.97 -8.73 -4.24
N PRO A 16 -15.94 -8.16 -3.51
CA PRO A 16 -16.64 -8.94 -2.49
C PRO A 16 -17.36 -10.16 -3.03
N VAL A 17 -17.74 -10.15 -4.29
CA VAL A 17 -18.48 -11.27 -4.89
C VAL A 17 -17.64 -12.53 -4.89
N TYR A 18 -16.32 -12.40 -4.92
CA TYR A 18 -15.41 -13.54 -4.99
C TYR A 18 -14.87 -13.96 -3.64
N GLU A 19 -15.30 -13.33 -2.56
CA GLU A 19 -14.82 -13.65 -1.24
C GLU A 19 -15.53 -14.88 -0.72
N ARG A 20 -14.77 -15.94 -0.48
CA ARG A 20 -15.34 -17.23 -0.10
C ARG A 20 -16.04 -17.20 1.25
N SER A 21 -15.59 -16.36 2.15
CA SER A 21 -16.18 -16.27 3.48
C SER A 21 -17.52 -15.55 3.48
N GLY A 22 -17.89 -14.96 2.36
CA GLY A 22 -19.09 -14.14 2.26
C GLY A 22 -18.92 -12.75 2.85
N ARG A 23 -17.72 -12.41 3.29
CA ARG A 23 -17.43 -11.08 3.81
C ARG A 23 -16.72 -10.26 2.75
N PRO A 24 -16.91 -8.92 2.77
CA PRO A 24 -16.17 -8.07 1.83
C PRO A 24 -14.67 -8.18 2.04
N ASN A 25 -13.92 -8.28 0.96
CA ASN A 25 -12.47 -8.23 1.02
C ASN A 25 -12.03 -6.77 0.97
N VAL A 26 -12.10 -6.11 2.11
CA VAL A 26 -11.85 -4.69 2.20
C VAL A 26 -10.40 -4.36 1.85
N GLY A 27 -9.47 -5.20 2.30
CA GLY A 27 -8.06 -4.97 2.02
C GLY A 27 -7.77 -4.99 0.53
N HIS A 28 -8.30 -5.99 -0.16
CA HIS A 28 -8.07 -6.10 -1.60
C HIS A 28 -8.76 -4.97 -2.36
N ALA A 29 -9.97 -4.60 -1.93
CA ALA A 29 -10.68 -3.49 -2.55
C ALA A 29 -9.90 -2.19 -2.40
N LEU A 30 -9.33 -1.96 -1.23
CA LEU A 30 -8.53 -0.77 -0.98
C LEU A 30 -7.29 -0.77 -1.84
N GLU A 31 -6.58 -1.90 -1.94
CA GLU A 31 -5.41 -2.01 -2.82
C GLU A 31 -5.77 -1.67 -4.26
N THR A 32 -6.89 -2.22 -4.75
CA THR A 32 -7.31 -1.96 -6.12
C THR A 32 -7.59 -0.48 -6.34
N THR A 33 -8.25 0.16 -5.37
CA THR A 33 -8.55 1.58 -5.46
C THR A 33 -7.28 2.41 -5.53
N ILE A 34 -6.29 2.07 -4.68
CA ILE A 34 -5.00 2.76 -4.67
C ILE A 34 -4.28 2.55 -6.01
N PHE A 35 -4.29 1.31 -6.52
CA PHE A 35 -3.66 1.03 -7.81
C PHE A 35 -4.25 1.88 -8.93
N LEU A 36 -5.58 1.96 -8.99
CA LEU A 36 -6.24 2.75 -10.03
C LEU A 36 -5.91 4.23 -9.91
N GLU A 37 -5.80 4.71 -8.68
CA GLU A 37 -5.45 6.12 -8.48
C GLU A 37 -4.00 6.39 -8.88
N LEU A 38 -3.09 5.45 -8.62
CA LEU A 38 -1.71 5.59 -9.07
C LEU A 38 -1.65 5.69 -10.60
N GLU A 39 -2.41 4.84 -11.28
CA GLU A 39 -2.44 4.90 -12.75
C GLU A 39 -3.02 6.23 -13.22
N ARG A 40 -4.09 6.69 -12.58
CA ARG A 40 -4.69 7.96 -12.95
C ARG A 40 -3.70 9.11 -12.80
N ARG A 41 -2.81 9.03 -11.81
CA ARG A 41 -1.79 10.08 -11.58
C ARG A 41 -0.58 9.93 -12.48
N GLY A 42 -0.54 8.90 -13.32
CA GLY A 42 0.55 8.71 -14.27
C GLY A 42 1.71 7.87 -13.75
N TYR A 43 1.53 7.18 -12.64
CA TYR A 43 2.54 6.26 -12.14
C TYR A 43 2.40 4.89 -12.76
N GLU A 44 3.53 4.22 -12.92
CA GLU A 44 3.55 2.77 -13.08
C GLU A 44 3.73 2.17 -11.70
N ALA A 45 3.04 1.09 -11.44
CA ALA A 45 3.11 0.47 -10.12
C ALA A 45 3.38 -1.02 -10.25
N GLU A 46 4.28 -1.52 -9.43
CA GLU A 46 4.68 -2.91 -9.42
C GLU A 46 4.66 -3.45 -8.00
N TYR A 47 4.34 -4.72 -7.88
CA TYR A 47 4.43 -5.44 -6.63
C TYR A 47 5.90 -5.68 -6.28
N VAL A 48 6.26 -5.51 -5.02
CA VAL A 48 7.65 -5.64 -4.59
C VAL A 48 7.77 -6.80 -3.60
N ARG A 49 8.81 -7.60 -3.80
CA ARG A 49 9.14 -8.66 -2.87
C ARG A 49 10.63 -8.62 -2.62
N THR A 50 11.03 -8.53 -1.36
CA THR A 50 12.44 -8.52 -1.01
C THR A 50 13.01 -9.94 -1.00
N ALA A 51 14.34 -10.03 -0.99
CA ALA A 51 15.01 -11.33 -0.95
C ALA A 51 14.64 -12.12 0.30
N GLU A 52 14.31 -11.42 1.39
CA GLU A 52 13.94 -12.05 2.64
C GLU A 52 12.47 -12.47 2.67
N GLY A 53 11.71 -12.20 1.62
CA GLY A 53 10.32 -12.58 1.54
C GLY A 53 9.32 -11.55 1.99
N HIS A 54 9.76 -10.34 2.33
CA HIS A 54 8.83 -9.26 2.66
C HIS A 54 8.15 -8.76 1.41
N GLU A 55 6.85 -8.48 1.49
CA GLU A 55 6.06 -8.04 0.35
C GLU A 55 5.48 -6.67 0.62
N VAL A 56 5.65 -5.77 -0.36
CA VAL A 56 5.06 -4.45 -0.31
C VAL A 56 4.12 -4.32 -1.51
N ASP A 57 2.97 -3.71 -1.27
CA ASP A 57 1.92 -3.69 -2.27
C ASP A 57 2.33 -2.97 -3.54
N PHE A 58 2.97 -1.81 -3.44
CA PHE A 58 3.32 -1.05 -4.63
C PHE A 58 4.66 -0.36 -4.51
N LEU A 59 5.45 -0.49 -5.56
CA LEU A 59 6.51 0.46 -5.88
C LEU A 59 6.02 1.24 -7.09
N ALA A 60 5.79 2.53 -6.91
CA ALA A 60 5.23 3.38 -7.96
C ALA A 60 6.29 4.36 -8.44
N PHE A 61 6.39 4.51 -9.75
CA PHE A 61 7.38 5.41 -10.32
C PHE A 61 6.82 6.11 -11.55
N ALA A 62 7.29 7.32 -11.77
CA ALA A 62 6.90 8.13 -12.92
C ALA A 62 8.07 9.05 -13.26
N PRO A 63 8.26 9.38 -14.55
CA PRO A 63 9.36 10.25 -14.94
C PRO A 63 9.29 11.60 -14.23
N GLY A 64 10.42 12.03 -13.69
CA GLY A 64 10.53 13.33 -13.05
C GLY A 64 9.90 13.43 -11.69
N ARG A 65 9.43 12.32 -11.11
CA ARG A 65 8.84 12.32 -9.78
C ARG A 65 9.58 11.35 -8.88
N GLN A 66 9.51 11.63 -7.58
CA GLN A 66 10.07 10.72 -6.59
C GLN A 66 9.25 9.43 -6.58
N SER A 67 9.95 8.30 -6.53
CA SER A 67 9.27 7.01 -6.42
C SER A 67 8.58 6.88 -5.06
N LEU A 68 7.54 6.07 -5.03
CA LEU A 68 6.77 5.83 -3.82
C LEU A 68 6.76 4.34 -3.52
N LEU A 69 6.93 4.00 -2.23
CA LEU A 69 6.63 2.67 -1.73
C LEU A 69 5.33 2.81 -0.95
N LEU A 70 4.32 2.07 -1.33
CA LEU A 70 3.02 2.17 -0.70
C LEU A 70 2.61 0.82 -0.15
N GLN A 71 2.32 0.80 1.15
CA GLN A 71 1.81 -0.39 1.80
C GLN A 71 0.41 -0.07 2.30
N VAL A 72 -0.53 -0.95 2.04
CA VAL A 72 -1.93 -0.74 2.41
C VAL A 72 -2.23 -1.64 3.59
N CYS A 73 -2.72 -1.06 4.67
CA CYS A 73 -3.09 -1.82 5.85
C CYS A 73 -4.55 -1.53 6.19
N ALA A 74 -5.41 -2.50 5.95
CA ALA A 74 -6.83 -2.32 6.21
C ALA A 74 -7.19 -2.51 7.68
N ASP A 75 -6.36 -3.23 8.43
CA ASP A 75 -6.67 -3.54 9.82
C ASP A 75 -5.45 -3.25 10.70
N VAL A 76 -5.37 -2.02 11.19
CA VAL A 76 -4.27 -1.62 12.08
C VAL A 76 -4.47 -2.12 13.50
N TYR A 77 -5.67 -2.65 13.81
CA TYR A 77 -5.95 -3.12 15.16
C TYR A 77 -5.58 -4.58 15.37
N ASP A 78 -5.27 -5.32 14.30
CA ASP A 78 -4.69 -6.65 14.41
C ASP A 78 -3.18 -6.48 14.54
N PRO A 79 -2.60 -6.71 15.72
CA PRO A 79 -1.17 -6.43 15.92
C PRO A 79 -0.27 -7.22 15.00
N ASP A 80 -0.62 -8.47 14.71
CA ASP A 80 0.23 -9.29 13.85
C ASP A 80 0.23 -8.76 12.41
N THR A 81 -0.94 -8.39 11.91
CA THR A 81 -1.05 -7.83 10.57
C THR A 81 -0.31 -6.50 10.49
N TYR A 82 -0.55 -5.61 11.45
CA TYR A 82 0.06 -4.30 11.43
C TYR A 82 1.59 -4.42 11.50
N GLU A 83 2.09 -5.24 12.41
CA GLU A 83 3.54 -5.38 12.55
C GLU A 83 4.18 -5.96 11.30
N ARG A 84 3.52 -6.94 10.69
CA ARG A 84 4.04 -7.55 9.45
C ARG A 84 4.11 -6.53 8.32
N GLU A 85 3.07 -5.72 8.19
CA GLU A 85 3.02 -4.73 7.12
C GLU A 85 4.06 -3.63 7.32
N VAL A 86 4.23 -3.18 8.56
CA VAL A 86 5.24 -2.17 8.86
C VAL A 86 6.64 -2.71 8.64
N ARG A 87 6.88 -3.95 9.07
CA ARG A 87 8.20 -4.56 8.89
C ARG A 87 8.56 -4.70 7.42
N ALA A 88 7.59 -5.11 6.60
CA ALA A 88 7.82 -5.26 5.18
C ALA A 88 8.14 -3.92 4.53
N LEU A 89 7.39 -2.89 4.88
CA LEU A 89 7.62 -1.57 4.31
C LEU A 89 8.97 -1.02 4.72
N LEU A 90 9.35 -1.22 5.99
CA LEU A 90 10.65 -0.76 6.46
C LEU A 90 11.79 -1.48 5.73
N ALA A 91 11.68 -2.79 5.57
CA ALA A 91 12.70 -3.56 4.86
C ALA A 91 12.84 -3.10 3.42
N ALA A 92 11.73 -2.84 2.74
CA ALA A 92 11.77 -2.38 1.36
C ALA A 92 12.35 -0.97 1.28
N SER A 93 12.07 -0.11 2.25
CA SER A 93 12.58 1.26 2.24
C SER A 93 14.10 1.29 2.37
N GLU A 94 14.66 0.30 3.03
CA GLU A 94 16.12 0.21 3.15
C GLU A 94 16.79 -0.12 1.83
N LYS A 95 16.06 -0.78 0.93
CA LYS A 95 16.57 -1.11 -0.39
C LYS A 95 16.21 -0.08 -1.44
N GLN A 96 15.19 0.70 -1.20
CA GLN A 96 14.74 1.75 -2.12
C GLN A 96 14.84 3.10 -1.43
N LYS A 97 16.07 3.49 -1.11
CA LYS A 97 16.28 4.65 -0.23
C LYS A 97 15.82 5.97 -0.81
N LYS A 98 15.69 6.05 -2.11
CA LYS A 98 15.23 7.28 -2.74
C LYS A 98 13.70 7.36 -2.83
N ALA A 99 13.03 6.26 -2.53
CA ALA A 99 11.58 6.24 -2.57
C ALA A 99 11.01 6.75 -1.25
N ARG A 100 9.89 7.43 -1.36
CA ARG A 100 9.14 7.84 -0.18
C ARG A 100 8.25 6.68 0.24
N ALA A 101 8.31 6.30 1.51
CA ALA A 101 7.62 5.11 1.99
C ALA A 101 6.40 5.50 2.82
N LEU A 102 5.22 5.11 2.34
CA LEU A 102 3.95 5.48 2.95
C LEU A 102 3.17 4.24 3.36
N LEU A 103 2.64 4.27 4.58
CA LEU A 103 1.66 3.31 5.02
C LEU A 103 0.29 3.99 4.91
N LEU A 104 -0.58 3.41 4.09
CA LEU A 104 -1.93 3.92 3.88
C LEU A 104 -2.90 3.04 4.65
N THR A 105 -3.75 3.66 5.47
CA THR A 105 -4.67 2.90 6.30
C THR A 105 -6.10 3.24 5.95
N LEU A 106 -6.99 2.27 6.18
CA LEU A 106 -8.42 2.49 6.03
C LEU A 106 -8.95 3.40 7.13
N GLU A 107 -8.40 3.26 8.34
CA GLU A 107 -8.81 4.07 9.48
C GLU A 107 -8.16 5.44 9.42
N SER A 108 -8.91 6.45 9.84
CA SER A 108 -8.40 7.82 9.83
C SER A 108 -7.59 8.17 11.06
N THR A 109 -7.53 7.27 12.04
CA THR A 109 -6.76 7.50 13.27
C THR A 109 -5.32 7.07 13.06
N PRO A 110 -4.34 7.90 13.47
CA PRO A 110 -2.94 7.51 13.34
C PRO A 110 -2.64 6.21 14.08
N PRO A 111 -1.79 5.36 13.52
CA PRO A 111 -1.45 4.10 14.18
C PRO A 111 -0.63 4.32 15.44
N ARG A 112 -0.72 3.35 16.34
CA ARG A 112 0.05 3.36 17.59
C ARG A 112 0.68 1.99 17.76
N PRO A 113 1.97 1.94 18.10
CA PRO A 113 2.89 3.07 18.23
C PRO A 113 3.13 3.76 16.89
N ALA A 114 3.71 4.97 16.96
CA ALA A 114 4.01 5.71 15.74
C ALA A 114 4.99 4.93 14.86
N LEU A 115 4.93 5.21 13.56
CA LEU A 115 5.79 4.50 12.62
C LEU A 115 7.25 4.91 12.80
N PRO A 116 8.18 3.96 12.65
CA PRO A 116 9.59 4.30 12.68
C PRO A 116 9.98 5.10 11.43
N SER A 117 10.88 6.03 11.60
CA SER A 117 11.45 6.75 10.46
C SER A 117 12.20 5.76 9.56
N PRO A 118 12.14 5.90 8.22
CA PRO A 118 11.58 7.00 7.45
C PRO A 118 10.14 6.80 6.98
N LEU A 119 9.42 5.88 7.57
CA LEU A 119 8.06 5.59 7.15
C LEU A 119 7.12 6.73 7.52
N GLU A 120 6.16 7.00 6.65
CA GLU A 120 5.14 8.02 6.87
C GLU A 120 3.77 7.37 6.84
N TRP A 121 2.88 7.88 7.65
CA TRP A 121 1.50 7.42 7.66
C TRP A 121 0.61 8.43 6.94
N ARG A 122 -0.36 7.89 6.19
CA ARG A 122 -1.43 8.71 5.64
C ARG A 122 -2.72 7.92 5.74
N TRP A 123 -3.79 8.61 6.07
CA TRP A 123 -5.11 8.02 5.90
C TRP A 123 -5.38 7.86 4.41
N ALA A 124 -5.86 6.68 3.99
CA ALA A 124 -6.07 6.44 2.57
C ALA A 124 -7.04 7.45 1.96
N GLY A 125 -8.04 7.89 2.74
CA GLY A 125 -8.98 8.90 2.26
C GLY A 125 -8.31 10.21 1.89
N ASP A 126 -7.39 10.68 2.72
CA ASP A 126 -6.65 11.90 2.43
C ASP A 126 -5.76 11.72 1.19
N TRP A 127 -5.10 10.57 1.11
CA TRP A 127 -4.24 10.32 -0.04
C TRP A 127 -5.03 10.28 -1.33
N LEU A 128 -6.19 9.61 -1.32
CA LEU A 128 -7.04 9.52 -2.51
C LEU A 128 -7.57 10.88 -2.94
N LEU A 129 -7.81 11.78 -1.99
CA LEU A 129 -8.29 13.12 -2.30
C LEU A 129 -7.17 14.08 -2.65
N GLY A 130 -5.92 13.63 -2.66
CA GLY A 130 -4.79 14.49 -3.02
C GLY A 130 -4.34 15.42 -1.92
N LYS A 131 -4.75 15.15 -0.68
CA LYS A 131 -4.32 15.96 0.45
C LYS A 131 -3.00 15.44 0.96
N GLU A 132 -1.96 15.73 0.23
CA GLU A 132 -0.71 15.17 0.57
C GLU A 132 0.09 16.13 1.25
N GLU A 133 0.09 16.73 1.91
CA GLU A 133 0.99 17.55 2.47
C GLU A 133 1.47 17.23 3.57
#